data_533bedf49f2972e11fbe5da7f4197ff2
#
_entry.id   533bedf49f2972e11fbe5da7f4197ff2
#
_cell.length_a   1.000
_cell.length_b   1.000
_cell.length_c   1.000
_cell.angle_alpha   90.00
_cell.angle_beta   90.00
_cell.angle_gamma   90.00
#
_symmetry.space_group_name_H-M   'P 1'
#
loop_
_entity.id
_entity.type
_entity.pdbx_description
1 polymer ?
#
loop_
_entity_poly.entity_id
_entity_poly.type
_entity_poly.pdbx_seq_one_letter_code
_entity_poly.pdbx_strand_id
1 'polypeptide(L)'
;MDEIIKLQSVTYTYPNRQLPALHAVDLNIKEGEFVLVTGPSGSGKSTMLRILNGLVPHFSGGEISGEVVVRGVQAIAEGPQVLSKYVGFVSQNPEAQTILERVEPEIAFALENAAVPRPEMHSRVNEVMDFLGLIPLRSRPVMSLSGGERQRVAIACALALKPEILVLDEPTSQLDPQAAADLLQVLQDLNQDLGLTIVLAEHRLERTLSFADSLAYFENGRLVTHDTVRRALAHLPHVPPLIEVARVLNWEPIPLTPNEAAKHVSTIVVERPIKPFIESETTTNNPSEVILQVKDLSFTYDAKALALDGVNLQLRKGEILAVMGVNGSGKSTLLRCIMGLLQPLSGDVFLNGRSITGQDTVELAHNIAYLPQYPDDLLFAETVQQELEITLINHNIQSPDRVELTLQHLDLAPFAEYYPRDLSTGQRQRTALGAITVAKPQILLLDEPTRGQDGQIKHQLLKIWQRWKTEGMGLIIVSHDVELVVQLADRVMIMVDGRIKASGSAKSVLADSPHFASQIARLFPGTGWLTIADTLNGLMKIQGTHN
;
A
#
# COMPACT_ATOMS: atom_id res chain seq x y z
N MET A 1 -27.83 18.35 10.73
CA MET A 1 -26.41 18.64 10.47
C MET A 1 -26.36 19.28 9.10
N ASP A 2 -25.72 20.42 9.00
CA ASP A 2 -25.66 21.17 7.76
C ASP A 2 -24.64 20.52 6.80
N GLU A 3 -24.91 20.65 5.47
CA GLU A 3 -23.98 20.17 4.44
C GLU A 3 -22.76 21.10 4.44
N ILE A 4 -21.54 20.56 4.75
CA ILE A 4 -20.31 21.34 4.77
C ILE A 4 -19.59 21.30 3.40
N ILE A 5 -19.79 20.21 2.64
CA ILE A 5 -19.26 20.03 1.28
C ILE A 5 -20.44 19.65 0.38
N LYS A 6 -20.54 20.33 -0.77
CA LYS A 6 -21.55 20.06 -1.79
C LYS A 6 -20.95 20.14 -3.18
N LEU A 7 -21.04 19.05 -3.93
CA LEU A 7 -20.74 18.97 -5.35
C LEU A 7 -22.03 18.74 -6.12
N GLN A 8 -22.26 19.51 -7.20
CA GLN A 8 -23.42 19.36 -8.07
C GLN A 8 -22.95 19.26 -9.53
N SER A 9 -23.20 18.09 -10.13
CA SER A 9 -22.90 17.77 -11.54
C SER A 9 -21.47 18.13 -11.96
N VAL A 10 -20.50 17.90 -11.08
CA VAL A 10 -19.10 18.30 -11.28
C VAL A 10 -18.47 17.41 -12.35
N THR A 11 -18.00 18.05 -13.41
CA THR A 11 -17.23 17.41 -14.49
C THR A 11 -15.90 18.13 -14.63
N TYR A 12 -14.81 17.37 -14.69
CA TYR A 12 -13.45 17.95 -14.84
C TYR A 12 -12.60 17.15 -15.81
N THR A 13 -11.92 17.85 -16.72
CA THR A 13 -11.00 17.29 -17.70
C THR A 13 -9.62 17.95 -17.56
N TYR A 14 -8.57 17.15 -17.37
CA TYR A 14 -7.18 17.64 -17.34
C TYR A 14 -6.74 18.19 -18.69
N PRO A 15 -5.77 19.14 -18.74
CA PRO A 15 -5.18 19.58 -20.01
C PRO A 15 -4.66 18.39 -20.82
N ASN A 16 -4.81 18.46 -22.14
CA ASN A 16 -4.35 17.42 -23.07
C ASN A 16 -4.97 16.02 -22.89
N ARG A 17 -6.05 15.90 -22.11
CA ARG A 17 -6.85 14.66 -22.00
C ARG A 17 -8.18 14.84 -22.75
N GLN A 18 -8.62 13.76 -23.42
CA GLN A 18 -9.92 13.74 -24.10
C GLN A 18 -11.06 13.29 -23.20
N LEU A 19 -10.77 12.44 -22.22
CA LEU A 19 -11.76 11.90 -21.31
C LEU A 19 -11.73 12.67 -19.98
N PRO A 20 -12.90 12.98 -19.41
CA PRO A 20 -12.99 13.63 -18.11
C PRO A 20 -12.49 12.71 -16.99
N ALA A 21 -11.76 13.29 -16.05
CA ALA A 21 -11.32 12.63 -14.82
C ALA A 21 -12.47 12.52 -13.81
N LEU A 22 -13.42 13.45 -13.83
CA LEU A 22 -14.70 13.38 -13.10
C LEU A 22 -15.83 13.68 -14.08
N HIS A 23 -16.94 12.96 -13.95
CA HIS A 23 -18.08 13.07 -14.86
C HIS A 23 -19.40 13.17 -14.09
N ALA A 24 -19.98 14.38 -14.06
CA ALA A 24 -21.27 14.69 -13.45
C ALA A 24 -21.38 14.11 -12.02
N VAL A 25 -20.40 14.47 -11.15
CA VAL A 25 -20.36 13.99 -9.77
C VAL A 25 -21.26 14.84 -8.90
N ASP A 26 -22.19 14.18 -8.19
CA ASP A 26 -23.05 14.76 -7.15
C ASP A 26 -22.65 14.14 -5.81
N LEU A 27 -22.20 14.95 -4.84
CA LEU A 27 -21.74 14.47 -3.53
C LEU A 27 -22.04 15.52 -2.46
N ASN A 28 -22.70 15.11 -1.38
CA ASN A 28 -22.94 15.95 -0.21
C ASN A 28 -22.32 15.30 1.03
N ILE A 29 -21.55 16.06 1.78
CA ILE A 29 -20.92 15.63 3.05
C ILE A 29 -21.39 16.54 4.16
N LYS A 30 -21.76 15.95 5.29
CA LYS A 30 -22.25 16.67 6.48
C LYS A 30 -21.10 17.10 7.36
N GLU A 31 -21.33 18.15 8.13
CA GLU A 31 -20.37 18.60 9.16
C GLU A 31 -20.14 17.50 10.20
N GLY A 32 -18.85 17.24 10.53
CA GLY A 32 -18.42 16.20 11.46
C GLY A 32 -18.49 14.77 10.90
N GLU A 33 -18.83 14.56 9.62
CA GLU A 33 -18.90 13.24 9.01
C GLU A 33 -17.49 12.71 8.69
N PHE A 34 -17.23 11.43 8.96
CA PHE A 34 -16.05 10.70 8.47
C PHE A 34 -16.40 9.94 7.20
N VAL A 35 -15.99 10.46 6.05
CA VAL A 35 -16.28 9.88 4.73
C VAL A 35 -15.08 9.11 4.19
N LEU A 36 -15.28 7.84 3.90
CA LEU A 36 -14.30 7.01 3.19
C LEU A 36 -14.56 7.07 1.67
N VAL A 37 -13.56 7.52 0.92
CA VAL A 37 -13.59 7.56 -0.54
C VAL A 37 -12.78 6.41 -1.10
N THR A 38 -13.38 5.55 -1.91
CA THR A 38 -12.70 4.38 -2.47
C THR A 38 -13.03 4.16 -3.94
N GLY A 39 -12.27 3.29 -4.60
CA GLY A 39 -12.42 2.94 -6.02
C GLY A 39 -11.08 2.59 -6.65
N PRO A 40 -11.05 2.06 -7.88
CA PRO A 40 -9.83 1.72 -8.60
C PRO A 40 -8.88 2.92 -8.79
N SER A 41 -7.61 2.64 -9.03
CA SER A 41 -6.65 3.69 -9.43
C SER A 41 -7.12 4.38 -10.71
N GLY A 42 -7.00 5.70 -10.75
CA GLY A 42 -7.50 6.48 -11.89
C GLY A 42 -9.02 6.70 -11.92
N SER A 43 -9.79 6.27 -10.91
CA SER A 43 -11.24 6.48 -10.86
C SER A 43 -11.68 7.92 -10.53
N GLY A 44 -10.75 8.84 -10.30
CA GLY A 44 -11.04 10.26 -10.04
C GLY A 44 -10.97 10.69 -8.57
N LYS A 45 -10.69 9.79 -7.61
CA LYS A 45 -10.61 10.10 -6.16
C LYS A 45 -9.72 11.30 -5.84
N SER A 46 -8.42 11.20 -6.16
CA SER A 46 -7.45 12.28 -5.90
C SER A 46 -7.82 13.58 -6.62
N THR A 47 -8.45 13.50 -7.79
CA THR A 47 -8.97 14.67 -8.50
C THR A 47 -10.09 15.33 -7.71
N MET A 48 -11.05 14.56 -7.22
CA MET A 48 -12.14 15.04 -6.38
C MET A 48 -11.59 15.68 -5.10
N LEU A 49 -10.64 15.01 -4.40
CA LEU A 49 -10.01 15.56 -3.20
C LEU A 49 -9.31 16.91 -3.48
N ARG A 50 -8.61 17.03 -4.61
CA ARG A 50 -7.93 18.27 -5.00
C ARG A 50 -8.89 19.39 -5.41
N ILE A 51 -10.11 19.08 -5.82
CA ILE A 51 -11.16 20.08 -6.05
C ILE A 51 -11.61 20.68 -4.72
N LEU A 52 -11.75 19.86 -3.65
CA LEU A 52 -12.20 20.33 -2.34
C LEU A 52 -11.28 21.37 -1.71
N ASN A 53 -9.99 21.34 -2.01
CA ASN A 53 -9.03 22.33 -1.53
C ASN A 53 -8.66 23.38 -2.59
N GLY A 54 -9.32 23.39 -3.76
CA GLY A 54 -9.12 24.35 -4.83
C GLY A 54 -7.82 24.17 -5.64
N LEU A 55 -7.04 23.13 -5.44
CA LEU A 55 -5.85 22.85 -6.25
C LEU A 55 -6.23 22.53 -7.72
N VAL A 56 -7.39 21.96 -7.93
CA VAL A 56 -8.00 21.76 -9.24
C VAL A 56 -9.15 22.76 -9.37
N PRO A 57 -9.22 23.56 -10.45
CA PRO A 57 -8.35 23.61 -11.62
C PRO A 57 -7.14 24.57 -11.49
N HIS A 58 -7.02 25.33 -10.39
CA HIS A 58 -6.10 26.48 -10.29
C HIS A 58 -4.63 26.14 -10.54
N PHE A 59 -4.16 24.97 -10.06
CA PHE A 59 -2.77 24.53 -10.29
C PHE A 59 -2.62 23.59 -11.48
N SER A 60 -3.64 22.74 -11.71
CA SER A 60 -3.57 21.73 -12.78
C SER A 60 -4.04 22.23 -14.14
N GLY A 61 -4.70 23.40 -14.20
CA GLY A 61 -5.38 23.84 -15.41
C GLY A 61 -6.57 22.95 -15.76
N GLY A 62 -6.93 22.88 -17.04
CA GLY A 62 -8.03 22.06 -17.52
C GLY A 62 -9.40 22.75 -17.42
N GLU A 63 -10.44 22.00 -17.75
CA GLU A 63 -11.81 22.49 -17.81
C GLU A 63 -12.66 21.87 -16.72
N ILE A 64 -13.32 22.71 -15.92
CA ILE A 64 -14.25 22.27 -14.88
C ILE A 64 -15.64 22.89 -15.10
N SER A 65 -16.68 22.10 -14.87
CA SER A 65 -18.08 22.55 -14.87
C SER A 65 -18.83 21.96 -13.69
N GLY A 66 -20.00 22.51 -13.40
CA GLY A 66 -20.78 22.19 -12.21
C GLY A 66 -20.50 23.15 -11.07
N GLU A 67 -20.97 22.84 -9.87
CA GLU A 67 -20.85 23.68 -8.68
C GLU A 67 -20.15 22.91 -7.57
N VAL A 68 -19.20 23.58 -6.89
CA VAL A 68 -18.49 23.05 -5.72
C VAL A 68 -18.54 24.07 -4.60
N VAL A 69 -19.25 23.75 -3.54
CA VAL A 69 -19.35 24.59 -2.33
C VAL A 69 -18.69 23.87 -1.17
N VAL A 70 -17.74 24.53 -0.53
CA VAL A 70 -17.03 24.05 0.68
C VAL A 70 -17.18 25.08 1.76
N ARG A 71 -17.83 24.74 2.87
CA ARG A 71 -18.12 25.68 3.97
C ARG A 71 -18.80 26.99 3.49
N GLY A 72 -19.71 26.88 2.54
CA GLY A 72 -20.39 28.03 1.93
C GLY A 72 -19.56 28.84 0.93
N VAL A 73 -18.31 28.43 0.66
CA VAL A 73 -17.40 29.08 -0.28
C VAL A 73 -17.44 28.37 -1.63
N GLN A 74 -17.52 29.12 -2.73
CA GLN A 74 -17.47 28.62 -4.11
C GLN A 74 -16.02 28.23 -4.47
N ALA A 75 -15.67 26.94 -4.32
CA ALA A 75 -14.31 26.44 -4.40
C ALA A 75 -13.64 26.73 -5.77
N ILE A 76 -14.42 26.66 -6.86
CA ILE A 76 -13.92 26.89 -8.22
C ILE A 76 -13.57 28.38 -8.43
N ALA A 77 -14.33 29.29 -7.84
CA ALA A 77 -14.12 30.74 -8.03
C ALA A 77 -13.02 31.31 -7.13
N GLU A 78 -12.98 30.86 -5.85
CA GLU A 78 -12.15 31.45 -4.82
C GLU A 78 -10.73 30.83 -4.73
N GLY A 79 -10.60 29.57 -5.08
CA GLY A 79 -9.33 28.86 -5.16
C GLY A 79 -8.66 28.50 -3.82
N PRO A 80 -7.43 27.95 -3.88
CA PRO A 80 -6.80 27.31 -2.73
C PRO A 80 -6.43 28.29 -1.59
N GLN A 81 -6.14 29.55 -1.88
CA GLN A 81 -5.77 30.53 -0.87
C GLN A 81 -6.91 30.79 0.13
N VAL A 82 -8.14 30.81 -0.35
CA VAL A 82 -9.32 31.00 0.50
C VAL A 82 -9.67 29.70 1.20
N LEU A 83 -9.68 28.59 0.45
CA LEU A 83 -10.07 27.26 0.95
C LEU A 83 -9.12 26.72 2.00
N SER A 84 -7.82 27.05 1.97
CA SER A 84 -6.85 26.62 2.99
C SER A 84 -7.19 27.02 4.42
N LYS A 85 -8.09 27.98 4.60
CA LYS A 85 -8.61 28.37 5.92
C LYS A 85 -9.61 27.35 6.50
N TYR A 86 -10.26 26.58 5.64
CA TYR A 86 -11.32 25.64 6.00
C TYR A 86 -10.91 24.20 5.78
N VAL A 87 -9.98 23.94 4.85
CA VAL A 87 -9.58 22.61 4.41
C VAL A 87 -8.09 22.39 4.62
N GLY A 88 -7.74 21.48 5.52
CA GLY A 88 -6.41 20.89 5.61
C GLY A 88 -6.28 19.77 4.59
N PHE A 89 -5.17 19.72 3.84
CA PHE A 89 -4.94 18.71 2.80
C PHE A 89 -3.63 17.96 3.01
N VAL A 90 -3.70 16.64 3.01
CA VAL A 90 -2.54 15.74 3.10
C VAL A 90 -2.50 14.88 1.84
N SER A 91 -1.44 15.02 1.05
CA SER A 91 -1.26 14.26 -0.19
C SER A 91 -0.73 12.84 0.07
N GLN A 92 -0.83 12.00 -0.95
CA GLN A 92 -0.32 10.62 -0.95
C GLN A 92 1.19 10.52 -0.64
N ASN A 93 1.97 11.53 -1.04
CA ASN A 93 3.40 11.62 -0.76
C ASN A 93 3.70 12.81 0.17
N PRO A 94 3.77 12.60 1.49
CA PRO A 94 4.04 13.68 2.44
C PRO A 94 5.45 14.26 2.29
N GLU A 95 6.42 13.49 1.77
CA GLU A 95 7.78 13.98 1.51
C GLU A 95 7.78 15.11 0.47
N ALA A 96 6.93 15.02 -0.54
CA ALA A 96 6.79 16.05 -1.56
C ALA A 96 6.13 17.36 -1.05
N GLN A 97 5.48 17.31 0.12
CA GLN A 97 4.89 18.47 0.78
C GLN A 97 5.85 19.16 1.77
N THR A 98 6.93 18.47 2.19
CA THR A 98 7.89 18.99 3.16
C THR A 98 8.75 20.09 2.52
N ILE A 99 8.78 21.25 3.17
CA ILE A 99 9.48 22.47 2.71
C ILE A 99 10.71 22.75 3.58
N LEU A 100 10.55 22.58 4.90
CA LEU A 100 11.60 22.91 5.87
C LEU A 100 12.26 21.67 6.45
N GLU A 101 13.50 21.82 6.89
CA GLU A 101 14.33 20.72 7.33
C GLU A 101 13.84 20.08 8.65
N ARG A 102 13.26 20.85 9.58
CA ARG A 102 12.94 20.43 10.95
C ARG A 102 11.46 20.45 11.24
N VAL A 103 11.01 19.55 12.14
CA VAL A 103 9.61 19.33 12.49
C VAL A 103 8.87 20.59 12.95
N GLU A 104 9.39 21.29 13.96
CA GLU A 104 8.69 22.48 14.51
C GLU A 104 8.56 23.62 13.50
N PRO A 105 9.62 24.04 12.79
CA PRO A 105 9.50 25.02 11.72
C PRO A 105 8.55 24.59 10.60
N GLU A 106 8.57 23.33 10.20
CA GLU A 106 7.69 22.80 9.16
C GLU A 106 6.21 22.96 9.54
N ILE A 107 5.83 22.63 10.79
CA ILE A 107 4.47 22.82 11.28
C ILE A 107 4.12 24.32 11.39
N ALA A 108 5.07 25.16 11.81
CA ALA A 108 4.87 26.60 11.94
C ALA A 108 4.72 27.32 10.58
N PHE A 109 5.24 26.75 9.50
CA PHE A 109 5.32 27.39 8.19
C PHE A 109 3.96 27.88 7.65
N ALA A 110 2.92 27.07 7.79
CA ALA A 110 1.57 27.44 7.36
C ALA A 110 1.03 28.65 8.16
N LEU A 111 1.34 28.71 9.46
CA LEU A 111 0.93 29.78 10.36
C LEU A 111 1.70 31.09 10.05
N GLU A 112 2.98 30.99 9.69
CA GLU A 112 3.78 32.12 9.26
C GLU A 112 3.22 32.74 7.98
N ASN A 113 2.88 31.91 6.99
CA ASN A 113 2.27 32.35 5.75
C ASN A 113 0.88 33.00 5.95
N ALA A 114 0.15 32.54 6.96
CA ALA A 114 -1.13 33.13 7.35
C ALA A 114 -0.97 34.39 8.24
N ALA A 115 0.26 34.84 8.50
CA ALA A 115 0.60 35.99 9.35
C ALA A 115 0.00 35.87 10.78
N VAL A 116 -0.06 34.67 11.35
CA VAL A 116 -0.51 34.42 12.71
C VAL A 116 0.49 35.04 13.71
N PRO A 117 0.05 35.77 14.76
CA PRO A 117 0.95 36.35 15.74
C PRO A 117 1.81 35.28 16.45
N ARG A 118 3.09 35.57 16.70
CA ARG A 118 4.05 34.61 17.28
C ARG A 118 3.55 33.89 18.55
N PRO A 119 2.93 34.57 19.56
CA PRO A 119 2.44 33.88 20.76
C PRO A 119 1.37 32.85 20.45
N GLU A 120 0.45 33.18 19.54
CA GLU A 120 -0.61 32.27 19.09
C GLU A 120 -0.03 31.12 18.25
N MET A 121 0.94 31.41 17.38
CA MET A 121 1.65 30.39 16.59
C MET A 121 2.30 29.36 17.50
N HIS A 122 3.06 29.78 18.53
CA HIS A 122 3.67 28.85 19.49
C HIS A 122 2.64 27.99 20.22
N SER A 123 1.49 28.58 20.61
CA SER A 123 0.42 27.85 21.25
C SER A 123 -0.15 26.77 20.32
N ARG A 124 -0.47 27.13 19.08
CA ARG A 124 -1.04 26.19 18.08
C ARG A 124 -0.08 25.06 17.71
N VAL A 125 1.20 25.40 17.48
CA VAL A 125 2.24 24.37 17.17
C VAL A 125 2.37 23.38 18.32
N ASN A 126 2.40 23.86 19.59
CA ASN A 126 2.47 22.99 20.74
C ASN A 126 1.23 22.10 20.88
N GLU A 127 0.02 22.67 20.71
CA GLU A 127 -1.25 21.94 20.75
C GLU A 127 -1.28 20.77 19.75
N VAL A 128 -0.93 21.06 18.49
CA VAL A 128 -0.94 20.05 17.42
C VAL A 128 0.17 19.01 17.62
N MET A 129 1.36 19.43 18.06
CA MET A 129 2.46 18.51 18.35
C MET A 129 2.16 17.57 19.52
N ASP A 130 1.49 18.08 20.56
CA ASP A 130 1.08 17.28 21.72
C ASP A 130 0.05 16.25 21.31
N PHE A 131 -1.01 16.69 20.63
CA PHE A 131 -2.09 15.81 20.16
C PHE A 131 -1.57 14.65 19.27
N LEU A 132 -0.61 14.94 18.39
CA LEU A 132 -0.04 13.95 17.46
C LEU A 132 1.18 13.19 17.99
N GLY A 133 1.57 13.43 19.27
CA GLY A 133 2.73 12.77 19.89
C GLY A 133 4.06 13.17 19.26
N LEU A 134 4.19 14.39 18.74
CA LEU A 134 5.37 14.89 18.02
C LEU A 134 6.35 15.66 18.90
N ILE A 135 6.02 15.95 20.17
CA ILE A 135 6.87 16.72 21.09
C ILE A 135 8.31 16.17 21.18
N PRO A 136 8.54 14.83 21.28
CA PRO A 136 9.90 14.28 21.33
C PRO A 136 10.69 14.48 20.02
N LEU A 137 10.02 14.78 18.93
CA LEU A 137 10.59 14.90 17.59
C LEU A 137 10.82 16.36 17.16
N ARG A 138 10.48 17.33 18.01
CA ARG A 138 10.44 18.78 17.74
C ARG A 138 11.63 19.33 16.94
N SER A 139 12.83 18.96 17.33
CA SER A 139 14.08 19.46 16.75
C SER A 139 14.70 18.52 15.70
N ARG A 140 14.07 17.36 15.45
CA ARG A 140 14.62 16.37 14.49
C ARG A 140 14.44 16.84 13.05
N PRO A 141 15.38 16.47 12.17
CA PRO A 141 15.21 16.64 10.73
C PRO A 141 14.03 15.78 10.24
N VAL A 142 13.13 16.34 9.42
CA VAL A 142 11.94 15.64 8.89
C VAL A 142 12.35 14.39 8.10
N MET A 143 13.42 14.48 7.32
CA MET A 143 13.94 13.37 6.52
C MET A 143 14.53 12.21 7.35
N SER A 144 14.83 12.44 8.64
CA SER A 144 15.32 11.40 9.56
C SER A 144 14.19 10.61 10.25
N LEU A 145 12.94 11.01 10.04
CA LEU A 145 11.77 10.41 10.65
C LEU A 145 11.36 9.12 9.94
N SER A 146 10.70 8.22 10.67
CA SER A 146 10.00 7.07 10.07
C SER A 146 8.82 7.53 9.21
N GLY A 147 8.31 6.66 8.32
CA GLY A 147 7.16 6.97 7.48
C GLY A 147 5.92 7.41 8.28
N GLY A 148 5.63 6.73 9.41
CA GLY A 148 4.52 7.08 10.29
C GLY A 148 4.72 8.42 11.02
N GLU A 149 5.94 8.72 11.47
CA GLU A 149 6.27 10.01 12.06
C GLU A 149 6.13 11.15 11.04
N ARG A 150 6.64 10.96 9.80
CA ARG A 150 6.47 11.94 8.71
C ARG A 150 5.01 12.18 8.38
N GLN A 151 4.20 11.12 8.33
CA GLN A 151 2.77 11.26 8.08
C GLN A 151 2.07 12.08 9.17
N ARG A 152 2.41 11.85 10.44
CA ARG A 152 1.90 12.68 11.55
C ARG A 152 2.35 14.14 11.45
N VAL A 153 3.58 14.41 11.00
CA VAL A 153 4.05 15.79 10.74
C VAL A 153 3.23 16.44 9.63
N ALA A 154 2.96 15.75 8.51
CA ALA A 154 2.12 16.28 7.43
C ALA A 154 0.70 16.61 7.90
N ILE A 155 0.11 15.75 8.74
CA ILE A 155 -1.20 16.02 9.36
C ILE A 155 -1.10 17.20 10.32
N ALA A 156 -0.02 17.32 11.10
CA ALA A 156 0.22 18.46 11.97
C ALA A 156 0.24 19.79 11.20
N CYS A 157 0.95 19.81 10.06
CA CYS A 157 0.98 20.98 9.18
C CYS A 157 -0.43 21.34 8.65
N ALA A 158 -1.21 20.34 8.25
CA ALA A 158 -2.58 20.54 7.78
C ALA A 158 -3.52 21.05 8.88
N LEU A 159 -3.34 20.62 10.12
CA LEU A 159 -4.15 21.01 11.27
C LEU A 159 -3.75 22.35 11.92
N ALA A 160 -2.54 22.84 11.67
CA ALA A 160 -2.03 24.05 12.33
C ALA A 160 -2.93 25.28 12.15
N LEU A 161 -3.60 25.42 11.01
CA LEU A 161 -4.56 26.50 10.73
C LEU A 161 -5.95 26.27 11.34
N LYS A 162 -6.18 25.17 12.07
CA LYS A 162 -7.48 24.78 12.64
C LYS A 162 -8.59 24.69 11.58
N PRO A 163 -8.40 23.89 10.51
CA PRO A 163 -9.43 23.71 9.51
C PRO A 163 -10.64 22.98 10.10
N GLU A 164 -11.80 23.12 9.47
CA GLU A 164 -13.02 22.40 9.82
C GLU A 164 -13.14 21.06 9.03
N ILE A 165 -12.36 20.93 7.97
CA ILE A 165 -12.32 19.77 7.07
C ILE A 165 -10.89 19.29 6.92
N LEU A 166 -10.64 18.00 7.08
CA LEU A 166 -9.36 17.36 6.79
C LEU A 166 -9.52 16.38 5.64
N VAL A 167 -8.80 16.63 4.55
CA VAL A 167 -8.80 15.81 3.34
C VAL A 167 -7.47 15.06 3.25
N LEU A 168 -7.53 13.72 3.15
CA LEU A 168 -6.35 12.87 3.12
C LEU A 168 -6.40 11.93 1.91
N ASP A 169 -5.33 11.95 1.12
CA ASP A 169 -5.17 11.11 -0.07
C ASP A 169 -4.22 9.96 0.24
N GLU A 170 -4.75 8.77 0.52
CA GLU A 170 -4.04 7.52 0.83
C GLU A 170 -2.96 7.63 1.94
N PRO A 171 -3.28 8.21 3.12
CA PRO A 171 -2.27 8.48 4.15
C PRO A 171 -1.67 7.22 4.78
N THR A 172 -2.31 6.04 4.63
CA THR A 172 -1.80 4.78 5.20
C THR A 172 -1.02 3.92 4.21
N SER A 173 -0.93 4.33 2.93
CA SER A 173 -0.35 3.52 1.85
C SER A 173 1.12 3.16 2.06
N GLN A 174 1.87 3.98 2.82
CA GLN A 174 3.30 3.85 3.09
C GLN A 174 3.61 3.29 4.48
N LEU A 175 2.57 3.00 5.27
CA LEU A 175 2.70 2.59 6.67
C LEU A 175 2.61 1.09 6.84
N ASP A 176 3.38 0.57 7.80
CA ASP A 176 3.16 -0.79 8.29
C ASP A 176 1.79 -0.91 9.00
N PRO A 177 1.30 -2.13 9.25
CA PRO A 177 -0.04 -2.33 9.82
C PRO A 177 -0.26 -1.62 11.16
N GLN A 178 0.75 -1.57 12.02
CA GLN A 178 0.63 -0.93 13.33
C GLN A 178 0.58 0.60 13.20
N ALA A 179 1.53 1.19 12.47
CA ALA A 179 1.56 2.63 12.24
C ALA A 179 0.29 3.13 11.52
N ALA A 180 -0.28 2.32 10.62
CA ALA A 180 -1.54 2.65 9.97
C ALA A 180 -2.73 2.62 10.95
N ALA A 181 -2.80 1.62 11.85
CA ALA A 181 -3.83 1.54 12.88
C ALA A 181 -3.76 2.73 13.85
N ASP A 182 -2.55 3.08 14.31
CA ASP A 182 -2.31 4.22 15.19
C ASP A 182 -2.75 5.54 14.53
N LEU A 183 -2.44 5.71 13.23
CA LEU A 183 -2.85 6.89 12.48
C LEU A 183 -4.38 6.99 12.35
N LEU A 184 -5.05 5.88 12.00
CA LEU A 184 -6.51 5.86 11.87
C LEU A 184 -7.20 6.15 13.20
N GLN A 185 -6.65 5.66 14.31
CA GLN A 185 -7.15 5.99 15.65
C GLN A 185 -7.05 7.50 15.93
N VAL A 186 -5.91 8.11 15.61
CA VAL A 186 -5.73 9.57 15.72
C VAL A 186 -6.75 10.33 14.87
N LEU A 187 -7.02 9.89 13.65
CA LEU A 187 -8.05 10.52 12.80
C LEU A 187 -9.45 10.37 13.40
N GLN A 188 -9.75 9.23 14.01
CA GLN A 188 -11.02 9.02 14.70
C GLN A 188 -11.16 9.94 15.91
N ASP A 189 -10.11 10.09 16.73
CA ASP A 189 -10.09 10.97 17.88
C ASP A 189 -10.28 12.44 17.44
N LEU A 190 -9.63 12.87 16.34
CA LEU A 190 -9.85 14.20 15.75
C LEU A 190 -11.30 14.42 15.30
N ASN A 191 -11.92 13.41 14.70
CA ASN A 191 -13.32 13.50 14.27
C ASN A 191 -14.27 13.54 15.45
N GLN A 192 -14.12 12.64 16.44
CA GLN A 192 -15.05 12.51 17.57
C GLN A 192 -14.90 13.61 18.60
N ASP A 193 -13.65 13.98 18.96
CA ASP A 193 -13.38 14.94 20.03
C ASP A 193 -13.45 16.39 19.57
N LEU A 194 -13.03 16.67 18.33
CA LEU A 194 -12.99 18.02 17.77
C LEU A 194 -14.12 18.31 16.76
N GLY A 195 -14.92 17.31 16.39
CA GLY A 195 -15.98 17.47 15.39
C GLY A 195 -15.44 17.73 13.97
N LEU A 196 -14.17 17.38 13.71
CA LEU A 196 -13.53 17.60 12.42
C LEU A 196 -14.15 16.72 11.33
N THR A 197 -14.58 17.33 10.23
CA THR A 197 -15.03 16.56 9.06
C THR A 197 -13.84 15.91 8.38
N ILE A 198 -13.88 14.60 8.14
CA ILE A 198 -12.77 13.87 7.52
C ILE A 198 -13.20 13.28 6.19
N VAL A 199 -12.41 13.54 5.14
CA VAL A 199 -12.57 12.94 3.80
C VAL A 199 -11.29 12.15 3.50
N LEU A 200 -11.38 10.84 3.64
CA LEU A 200 -10.24 9.92 3.54
C LEU A 200 -10.34 9.08 2.27
N ALA A 201 -9.42 9.24 1.32
CA ALA A 201 -9.28 8.28 0.22
C ALA A 201 -8.37 7.13 0.64
N GLU A 202 -8.84 5.89 0.48
CA GLU A 202 -8.05 4.69 0.80
C GLU A 202 -8.43 3.50 -0.09
N HIS A 203 -7.44 2.64 -0.33
CA HIS A 203 -7.61 1.38 -1.06
C HIS A 203 -7.76 0.17 -0.12
N ARG A 204 -7.18 0.23 1.08
CA ARG A 204 -7.18 -0.86 2.06
C ARG A 204 -8.40 -0.77 2.96
N LEU A 205 -9.53 -1.20 2.43
CA LEU A 205 -10.83 -1.12 3.11
C LEU A 205 -10.84 -1.89 4.43
N GLU A 206 -10.11 -3.00 4.52
CA GLU A 206 -10.02 -3.82 5.73
C GLU A 206 -9.53 -3.06 6.98
N ARG A 207 -8.87 -1.91 6.76
CA ARG A 207 -8.36 -1.07 7.86
C ARG A 207 -9.27 0.09 8.20
N THR A 208 -10.08 0.55 7.25
CA THR A 208 -10.75 1.86 7.31
C THR A 208 -12.26 1.80 7.46
N LEU A 209 -12.91 0.68 7.06
CA LEU A 209 -14.37 0.58 7.08
C LEU A 209 -15.01 0.82 8.45
N SER A 210 -14.34 0.44 9.55
CA SER A 210 -14.86 0.59 10.90
C SER A 210 -14.77 2.01 11.47
N PHE A 211 -14.02 2.89 10.82
CA PHE A 211 -13.81 4.27 11.23
C PHE A 211 -14.77 5.25 10.54
N ALA A 212 -15.33 4.87 9.38
CA ALA A 212 -16.12 5.75 8.56
C ALA A 212 -17.63 5.65 8.85
N ASP A 213 -18.31 6.79 8.77
CA ASP A 213 -19.78 6.88 8.83
C ASP A 213 -20.39 6.51 7.48
N SER A 214 -19.81 7.00 6.39
CA SER A 214 -20.24 6.76 5.03
C SER A 214 -19.10 6.40 4.10
N LEU A 215 -19.47 5.82 2.95
CA LEU A 215 -18.53 5.40 1.92
C LEU A 215 -19.01 5.92 0.55
N ALA A 216 -18.08 6.61 -0.14
CA ALA A 216 -18.25 7.07 -1.51
C ALA A 216 -17.39 6.20 -2.46
N TYR A 217 -18.03 5.44 -3.35
CA TYR A 217 -17.34 4.58 -4.31
C TYR A 217 -17.29 5.23 -5.69
N PHE A 218 -16.07 5.41 -6.18
CA PHE A 218 -15.81 6.00 -7.51
C PHE A 218 -15.36 4.93 -8.50
N GLU A 219 -15.90 5.01 -9.72
CA GLU A 219 -15.50 4.19 -10.85
C GLU A 219 -15.55 4.98 -12.15
N ASN A 220 -14.49 4.95 -12.96
CA ASN A 220 -14.40 5.63 -14.26
C ASN A 220 -14.83 7.12 -14.21
N GLY A 221 -14.39 7.85 -13.20
CA GLY A 221 -14.70 9.27 -13.00
C GLY A 221 -16.11 9.56 -12.48
N ARG A 222 -16.91 8.55 -12.14
CA ARG A 222 -18.27 8.70 -11.64
C ARG A 222 -18.39 8.25 -10.19
N LEU A 223 -19.23 8.93 -9.44
CA LEU A 223 -19.68 8.46 -8.14
C LEU A 223 -20.79 7.41 -8.35
N VAL A 224 -20.48 6.15 -8.03
CA VAL A 224 -21.42 5.04 -8.18
C VAL A 224 -22.39 4.97 -7.02
N THR A 225 -21.89 5.19 -5.80
CA THR A 225 -22.69 5.23 -4.58
C THR A 225 -22.04 6.10 -3.51
N HIS A 226 -22.88 6.76 -2.72
CA HIS A 226 -22.53 7.40 -1.45
C HIS A 226 -23.65 7.09 -0.45
N ASP A 227 -23.35 6.25 0.55
CA ASP A 227 -24.32 5.84 1.59
C ASP A 227 -23.54 5.42 2.84
N THR A 228 -24.25 5.06 3.90
CA THR A 228 -23.65 4.42 5.07
C THR A 228 -22.77 3.25 4.64
N VAL A 229 -21.66 3.01 5.35
CA VAL A 229 -20.66 2.01 4.96
C VAL A 229 -21.31 0.68 4.58
N ARG A 230 -22.20 0.12 5.42
CA ARG A 230 -22.80 -1.20 5.17
C ARG A 230 -23.67 -1.24 3.90
N ARG A 231 -24.40 -0.18 3.59
CA ARG A 231 -25.23 -0.11 2.36
C ARG A 231 -24.35 0.05 1.12
N ALA A 232 -23.36 0.94 1.19
CA ALA A 232 -22.46 1.18 0.08
C ALA A 232 -21.64 -0.08 -0.30
N LEU A 233 -21.28 -0.92 0.69
CA LEU A 233 -20.60 -2.20 0.42
C LEU A 233 -21.32 -3.06 -0.60
N ALA A 234 -22.68 -3.05 -0.66
CA ALA A 234 -23.43 -3.84 -1.64
C ALA A 234 -23.09 -3.52 -3.10
N HIS A 235 -22.58 -2.31 -3.37
CA HIS A 235 -22.23 -1.83 -4.71
C HIS A 235 -20.75 -2.01 -5.08
N LEU A 236 -19.89 -2.45 -4.14
CA LEU A 236 -18.48 -2.63 -4.40
C LEU A 236 -18.21 -3.99 -5.07
N PRO A 237 -17.49 -4.03 -6.21
CA PRO A 237 -17.13 -5.27 -6.88
C PRO A 237 -16.09 -6.07 -6.12
N HIS A 238 -15.21 -5.39 -5.39
CA HIS A 238 -14.16 -6.00 -4.58
C HIS A 238 -14.27 -5.51 -3.14
N VAL A 239 -14.35 -6.45 -2.21
CA VAL A 239 -14.45 -6.18 -0.77
C VAL A 239 -13.40 -6.98 0.00
N PRO A 240 -13.07 -6.59 1.24
CA PRO A 240 -12.19 -7.37 2.10
C PRO A 240 -12.68 -8.80 2.34
N PRO A 241 -11.77 -9.77 2.59
CA PRO A 241 -12.13 -11.17 2.79
C PRO A 241 -13.23 -11.43 3.83
N LEU A 242 -13.22 -10.67 4.93
CA LEU A 242 -14.27 -10.74 5.96
C LEU A 242 -15.67 -10.46 5.37
N ILE A 243 -15.77 -9.39 4.58
CA ILE A 243 -17.05 -8.97 3.98
C ILE A 243 -17.51 -9.99 2.93
N GLU A 244 -16.56 -10.55 2.17
CA GLU A 244 -16.87 -11.57 1.17
C GLU A 244 -17.41 -12.85 1.82
N VAL A 245 -16.77 -13.31 2.91
CA VAL A 245 -17.29 -14.43 3.71
C VAL A 245 -18.67 -14.11 4.26
N ALA A 246 -18.89 -12.91 4.81
CA ALA A 246 -20.17 -12.49 5.35
C ALA A 246 -21.28 -12.50 4.28
N ARG A 247 -20.97 -12.07 3.04
CA ARG A 247 -21.91 -12.14 1.90
C ARG A 247 -22.26 -13.59 1.54
N VAL A 248 -21.25 -14.47 1.41
CA VAL A 248 -21.46 -15.87 1.06
C VAL A 248 -22.27 -16.60 2.12
N LEU A 249 -22.06 -16.29 3.41
CA LEU A 249 -22.74 -16.88 4.54
C LEU A 249 -24.04 -16.15 4.94
N ASN A 250 -24.41 -15.10 4.20
CA ASN A 250 -25.60 -14.27 4.45
C ASN A 250 -25.67 -13.72 5.90
N TRP A 251 -24.54 -13.22 6.41
CA TRP A 251 -24.51 -12.59 7.72
C TRP A 251 -25.16 -11.22 7.70
N GLU A 252 -26.08 -10.97 8.63
CA GLU A 252 -26.72 -9.66 8.80
C GLU A 252 -26.71 -9.26 10.30
N PRO A 253 -26.36 -7.99 10.60
CA PRO A 253 -25.76 -7.02 9.68
C PRO A 253 -24.36 -7.46 9.22
N ILE A 254 -23.91 -7.02 8.03
CA ILE A 254 -22.55 -7.30 7.54
C ILE A 254 -21.54 -6.77 8.55
N PRO A 255 -20.68 -7.61 9.15
CA PRO A 255 -19.68 -7.17 10.11
C PRO A 255 -18.54 -6.42 9.42
N LEU A 256 -18.07 -5.31 10.00
CA LEU A 256 -16.96 -4.51 9.46
C LEU A 256 -15.61 -4.91 10.07
N THR A 257 -15.63 -5.58 11.21
CA THR A 257 -14.44 -6.05 11.94
C THR A 257 -14.54 -7.52 12.32
N PRO A 258 -13.40 -8.23 12.54
CA PRO A 258 -13.42 -9.58 13.06
C PRO A 258 -14.14 -9.71 14.42
N ASN A 259 -14.07 -8.67 15.26
CA ASN A 259 -14.78 -8.64 16.56
C ASN A 259 -16.31 -8.61 16.39
N GLU A 260 -16.83 -7.84 15.43
CA GLU A 260 -18.26 -7.84 15.11
C GLU A 260 -18.70 -9.22 14.58
N ALA A 261 -17.84 -9.85 13.76
CA ALA A 261 -18.12 -11.16 13.18
C ALA A 261 -18.08 -12.32 14.21
N ALA A 262 -17.45 -12.13 15.36
CA ALA A 262 -17.26 -13.18 16.36
C ALA A 262 -18.59 -13.83 16.80
N LYS A 263 -19.70 -13.08 16.84
CA LYS A 263 -21.03 -13.62 17.16
C LYS A 263 -21.52 -14.62 16.09
N HIS A 264 -21.34 -14.29 14.82
CA HIS A 264 -21.71 -15.17 13.71
C HIS A 264 -20.84 -16.43 13.69
N VAL A 265 -19.53 -16.27 13.93
CA VAL A 265 -18.57 -17.38 14.00
C VAL A 265 -18.88 -18.31 15.18
N SER A 266 -19.22 -17.78 16.36
CA SER A 266 -19.56 -18.58 17.53
C SER A 266 -20.76 -19.50 17.27
N THR A 267 -21.75 -19.03 16.54
CA THR A 267 -22.90 -19.85 16.13
C THR A 267 -22.46 -21.00 15.23
N ILE A 268 -21.60 -20.74 14.25
CA ILE A 268 -21.08 -21.78 13.34
C ILE A 268 -20.25 -22.81 14.13
N VAL A 269 -19.38 -22.36 15.03
CA VAL A 269 -18.49 -23.25 15.82
C VAL A 269 -19.28 -24.12 16.81
N VAL A 270 -20.35 -23.59 17.42
CA VAL A 270 -21.24 -24.35 18.32
C VAL A 270 -22.02 -25.41 17.56
N GLU A 271 -22.55 -25.06 16.39
CA GLU A 271 -23.28 -26.04 15.55
C GLU A 271 -22.32 -27.06 14.90
N ARG A 272 -21.07 -26.70 14.67
CA ARG A 272 -20.10 -27.47 13.89
C ARG A 272 -18.69 -27.30 14.47
N PRO A 273 -18.24 -28.16 15.39
CA PRO A 273 -16.91 -28.05 15.98
C PRO A 273 -15.82 -28.20 14.90
N ILE A 274 -15.08 -27.13 14.70
CA ILE A 274 -13.97 -27.06 13.74
C ILE A 274 -12.74 -27.71 14.40
N LYS A 275 -12.14 -28.69 13.73
CA LYS A 275 -10.92 -29.34 14.24
C LYS A 275 -9.75 -28.38 14.16
N PRO A 276 -8.90 -28.28 15.21
CA PRO A 276 -7.67 -27.51 15.16
C PRO A 276 -6.78 -27.98 14.00
N PHE A 277 -6.09 -27.04 13.37
CA PHE A 277 -5.07 -27.33 12.38
C PHE A 277 -3.89 -28.03 13.09
N ILE A 278 -3.68 -29.30 12.80
CA ILE A 278 -2.47 -30.01 13.19
C ILE A 278 -1.62 -30.09 11.93
N GLU A 279 -0.49 -29.40 11.93
CA GLU A 279 0.49 -29.49 10.84
C GLU A 279 0.96 -30.95 10.79
N SER A 280 0.46 -31.73 9.83
CA SER A 280 1.12 -32.97 9.49
C SER A 280 2.48 -32.60 8.91
N GLU A 281 3.56 -33.15 9.44
CA GLU A 281 4.92 -33.02 8.91
C GLU A 281 5.03 -33.62 7.49
N THR A 282 4.16 -33.20 6.58
CA THR A 282 4.42 -33.32 5.17
C THR A 282 5.42 -32.22 4.82
N THR A 283 6.68 -32.44 5.21
CA THR A 283 7.80 -31.94 4.44
C THR A 283 7.46 -32.28 2.99
N THR A 284 7.02 -31.28 2.24
CA THR A 284 7.08 -31.35 0.79
C THR A 284 8.57 -31.43 0.46
N ASN A 285 9.11 -32.65 0.59
CA ASN A 285 10.39 -33.04 0.02
C ASN A 285 10.23 -33.05 -1.52
N ASN A 286 9.92 -31.88 -2.06
CA ASN A 286 10.19 -31.63 -3.44
C ASN A 286 11.68 -31.28 -3.48
N PRO A 287 12.56 -32.10 -4.07
CA PRO A 287 13.99 -31.86 -4.13
C PRO A 287 14.29 -30.77 -5.17
N SER A 288 13.53 -29.65 -5.14
CA SER A 288 13.80 -28.52 -6.00
C SER A 288 15.15 -27.93 -5.61
N GLU A 289 15.97 -27.70 -6.61
CA GLU A 289 17.32 -27.19 -6.54
C GLU A 289 17.38 -25.86 -5.76
N VAL A 290 18.28 -25.75 -4.79
CA VAL A 290 18.56 -24.49 -4.07
C VAL A 290 19.38 -23.60 -5.01
N ILE A 291 18.79 -22.50 -5.46
CA ILE A 291 19.40 -21.56 -6.39
C ILE A 291 20.07 -20.37 -5.68
N LEU A 292 19.57 -19.98 -4.49
CA LEU A 292 20.16 -18.93 -3.67
C LEU A 292 20.28 -19.41 -2.23
N GLN A 293 21.43 -19.14 -1.61
CA GLN A 293 21.64 -19.39 -0.17
C GLN A 293 22.36 -18.21 0.47
N VAL A 294 21.83 -17.74 1.59
CA VAL A 294 22.45 -16.71 2.44
C VAL A 294 22.86 -17.39 3.75
N LYS A 295 24.09 -17.19 4.19
CA LYS A 295 24.66 -17.77 5.42
C LYS A 295 25.21 -16.70 6.33
N ASP A 296 24.69 -16.63 7.56
CA ASP A 296 25.14 -15.81 8.67
C ASP A 296 25.41 -14.33 8.30
N LEU A 297 24.53 -13.79 7.43
CA LEU A 297 24.69 -12.46 6.84
C LEU A 297 24.45 -11.37 7.88
N SER A 298 25.44 -10.50 8.10
CA SER A 298 25.32 -9.35 8.98
C SER A 298 25.73 -8.07 8.28
N PHE A 299 25.02 -6.97 8.56
CA PHE A 299 25.30 -5.67 7.97
C PHE A 299 24.96 -4.52 8.92
N THR A 300 25.72 -3.43 8.82
CA THR A 300 25.45 -2.16 9.53
C THR A 300 25.71 -0.96 8.61
N TYR A 301 24.94 0.12 8.81
CA TYR A 301 25.14 1.39 8.10
C TYR A 301 26.13 2.31 8.81
N ASP A 302 26.20 2.29 10.16
CA ASP A 302 26.91 3.29 10.96
C ASP A 302 27.73 2.72 12.12
N ALA A 303 28.01 1.43 12.15
CA ALA A 303 28.70 0.70 13.20
C ALA A 303 28.06 0.76 14.61
N LYS A 304 26.88 1.38 14.75
CA LYS A 304 26.19 1.50 16.06
C LYS A 304 25.16 0.40 16.27
N ALA A 305 24.44 0.03 15.21
CA ALA A 305 23.41 -0.99 15.26
C ALA A 305 23.46 -1.88 14.01
N LEU A 306 23.27 -3.18 14.19
CA LEU A 306 23.18 -4.12 13.08
C LEU A 306 21.81 -3.99 12.41
N ALA A 307 21.81 -3.71 11.12
CA ALA A 307 20.61 -3.74 10.28
C ALA A 307 20.25 -5.18 9.86
N LEU A 308 21.27 -6.06 9.77
CA LEU A 308 21.15 -7.52 9.62
C LEU A 308 22.08 -8.18 10.64
N ASP A 309 21.59 -9.24 11.30
CA ASP A 309 22.31 -9.94 12.37
C ASP A 309 22.15 -11.46 12.19
N GLY A 310 23.14 -12.09 11.55
CA GLY A 310 23.21 -13.53 11.34
C GLY A 310 22.06 -14.11 10.52
N VAL A 311 21.65 -13.44 9.46
CA VAL A 311 20.51 -13.85 8.63
C VAL A 311 20.87 -15.06 7.79
N ASN A 312 20.02 -16.10 7.86
CA ASN A 312 20.14 -17.34 7.10
C ASN A 312 18.87 -17.57 6.28
N LEU A 313 18.99 -17.78 4.96
CA LEU A 313 17.86 -18.14 4.09
C LEU A 313 18.32 -19.01 2.91
N GLN A 314 17.38 -19.71 2.34
CA GLN A 314 17.53 -20.43 1.08
C GLN A 314 16.32 -20.13 0.20
N LEU A 315 16.55 -20.01 -1.11
CA LEU A 315 15.50 -19.93 -2.13
C LEU A 315 15.69 -21.08 -3.13
N ARG A 316 14.61 -21.74 -3.46
CA ARG A 316 14.57 -22.86 -4.39
C ARG A 316 14.08 -22.40 -5.76
N LYS A 317 14.43 -23.15 -6.79
CA LYS A 317 13.92 -22.92 -8.14
C LYS A 317 12.41 -23.03 -8.19
N GLY A 318 11.74 -22.01 -8.75
CA GLY A 318 10.28 -21.95 -8.80
C GLY A 318 9.61 -21.81 -7.42
N GLU A 319 10.31 -21.24 -6.43
CA GLU A 319 9.74 -20.93 -5.10
C GLU A 319 9.45 -19.44 -5.00
N ILE A 320 8.34 -19.09 -4.34
CA ILE A 320 8.05 -17.73 -3.88
C ILE A 320 8.23 -17.68 -2.37
N LEU A 321 9.27 -16.99 -1.93
CA LEU A 321 9.56 -16.70 -0.54
C LEU A 321 9.12 -15.28 -0.19
N ALA A 322 8.16 -15.14 0.73
CA ALA A 322 7.78 -13.84 1.26
C ALA A 322 8.61 -13.50 2.51
N VAL A 323 9.14 -12.27 2.57
CA VAL A 323 9.83 -11.73 3.74
C VAL A 323 8.96 -10.61 4.31
N MET A 324 8.45 -10.82 5.52
CA MET A 324 7.58 -9.89 6.23
C MET A 324 8.24 -9.34 7.49
N GLY A 325 7.74 -8.23 8.01
CA GLY A 325 8.25 -7.58 9.23
C GLY A 325 7.90 -6.10 9.24
N VAL A 326 8.01 -5.47 10.42
CA VAL A 326 7.79 -4.03 10.58
C VAL A 326 8.81 -3.19 9.80
N ASN A 327 8.52 -1.92 9.62
CA ASN A 327 9.47 -0.99 9.00
C ASN A 327 10.75 -0.92 9.84
N GLY A 328 11.92 -0.87 9.17
CA GLY A 328 13.23 -0.89 9.84
C GLY A 328 13.73 -2.27 10.27
N SER A 329 13.00 -3.38 10.03
CA SER A 329 13.44 -4.72 10.41
C SER A 329 14.57 -5.33 9.56
N GLY A 330 15.05 -4.62 8.52
CA GLY A 330 16.20 -5.03 7.69
C GLY A 330 15.86 -5.67 6.34
N LYS A 331 14.58 -5.75 5.95
CA LYS A 331 14.11 -6.44 4.72
C LYS A 331 14.77 -5.90 3.44
N SER A 332 14.65 -4.60 3.18
CA SER A 332 15.27 -3.96 1.99
C SER A 332 16.79 -4.06 2.03
N THR A 333 17.40 -3.99 3.22
CA THR A 333 18.83 -4.18 3.41
C THR A 333 19.27 -5.59 3.00
N LEU A 334 18.48 -6.61 3.36
CA LEU A 334 18.71 -8.00 2.96
C LEU A 334 18.70 -8.14 1.43
N LEU A 335 17.69 -7.59 0.73
CA LEU A 335 17.63 -7.65 -0.72
C LEU A 335 18.81 -6.94 -1.38
N ARG A 336 19.20 -5.77 -0.86
CA ARG A 336 20.38 -5.03 -1.37
C ARG A 336 21.69 -5.75 -1.14
N CYS A 337 21.86 -6.45 -0.03
CA CYS A 337 23.03 -7.31 0.21
C CYS A 337 23.05 -8.51 -0.75
N ILE A 338 21.90 -9.15 -1.01
CA ILE A 338 21.80 -10.27 -1.96
C ILE A 338 22.15 -9.80 -3.38
N MET A 339 21.70 -8.61 -3.78
CA MET A 339 22.01 -8.01 -5.09
C MET A 339 23.46 -7.48 -5.19
N GLY A 340 24.23 -7.48 -4.10
CA GLY A 340 25.60 -6.94 -4.07
C GLY A 340 25.68 -5.40 -4.03
N LEU A 341 24.53 -4.71 -3.86
CA LEU A 341 24.48 -3.24 -3.71
C LEU A 341 25.04 -2.76 -2.37
N LEU A 342 25.02 -3.63 -1.35
CA LEU A 342 25.59 -3.40 -0.04
C LEU A 342 26.55 -4.56 0.29
N GLN A 343 27.76 -4.23 0.75
CA GLN A 343 28.74 -5.24 1.16
C GLN A 343 28.49 -5.66 2.61
N PRO A 344 28.25 -6.95 2.89
CA PRO A 344 28.01 -7.42 4.25
C PRO A 344 29.25 -7.25 5.13
N LEU A 345 29.02 -7.07 6.42
CA LEU A 345 30.08 -7.07 7.44
C LEU A 345 30.64 -8.47 7.66
N SER A 346 29.78 -9.47 7.62
CA SER A 346 30.12 -10.90 7.73
C SER A 346 29.05 -11.75 7.06
N GLY A 347 29.36 -13.02 6.86
CA GLY A 347 28.50 -13.97 6.17
C GLY A 347 28.71 -13.98 4.66
N ASP A 348 27.96 -14.82 3.98
CA ASP A 348 28.16 -15.06 2.55
C ASP A 348 26.84 -15.31 1.81
N VAL A 349 26.80 -14.93 0.53
CA VAL A 349 25.68 -15.18 -0.38
C VAL A 349 26.16 -16.12 -1.50
N PHE A 350 25.41 -17.20 -1.73
CA PHE A 350 25.73 -18.20 -2.75
C PHE A 350 24.64 -18.25 -3.79
N LEU A 351 25.03 -18.19 -5.06
CA LEU A 351 24.19 -18.42 -6.23
C LEU A 351 24.60 -19.74 -6.88
N ASN A 352 23.68 -20.69 -7.00
CA ASN A 352 23.96 -22.03 -7.55
C ASN A 352 25.21 -22.69 -6.91
N GLY A 353 25.35 -22.53 -5.58
CA GLY A 353 26.46 -23.09 -4.80
C GLY A 353 27.78 -22.33 -4.92
N ARG A 354 27.87 -21.24 -5.67
CA ARG A 354 29.08 -20.39 -5.78
C ARG A 354 28.88 -19.10 -5.00
N SER A 355 29.88 -18.71 -4.21
CA SER A 355 29.86 -17.41 -3.51
C SER A 355 29.85 -16.26 -4.52
N ILE A 356 28.94 -15.31 -4.27
CA ILE A 356 28.79 -14.07 -5.04
C ILE A 356 29.11 -12.83 -4.22
N THR A 357 29.50 -12.99 -2.96
CA THR A 357 29.86 -11.87 -2.06
C THR A 357 31.06 -11.14 -2.63
N GLY A 358 30.93 -9.82 -2.80
CA GLY A 358 31.99 -8.98 -3.35
C GLY A 358 32.14 -9.02 -4.88
N GLN A 359 31.26 -9.75 -5.61
CA GLN A 359 31.23 -9.70 -7.07
C GLN A 359 30.60 -8.39 -7.56
N ASP A 360 30.91 -8.03 -8.80
CA ASP A 360 30.34 -6.84 -9.44
C ASP A 360 28.82 -7.01 -9.64
N THR A 361 28.06 -5.99 -9.28
CA THR A 361 26.61 -5.93 -9.44
C THR A 361 26.17 -6.13 -10.91
N VAL A 362 27.01 -5.70 -11.86
CA VAL A 362 26.73 -5.88 -13.30
C VAL A 362 26.73 -7.37 -13.67
N GLU A 363 27.67 -8.16 -13.13
CA GLU A 363 27.70 -9.61 -13.35
C GLU A 363 26.50 -10.31 -12.69
N LEU A 364 26.14 -9.88 -11.48
CA LEU A 364 25.01 -10.42 -10.74
C LEU A 364 23.68 -10.14 -11.44
N ALA A 365 23.54 -8.99 -12.09
CA ALA A 365 22.33 -8.57 -12.80
C ALA A 365 21.93 -9.54 -13.94
N HIS A 366 22.86 -10.35 -14.46
CA HIS A 366 22.54 -11.39 -15.45
C HIS A 366 21.65 -12.51 -14.87
N ASN A 367 21.72 -12.73 -13.56
CA ASN A 367 21.01 -13.83 -12.90
C ASN A 367 19.98 -13.36 -11.89
N ILE A 368 20.18 -12.18 -11.28
CA ILE A 368 19.34 -11.64 -10.21
C ILE A 368 18.84 -10.29 -10.66
N ALA A 369 17.52 -10.10 -10.70
CA ALA A 369 16.89 -8.81 -10.92
C ALA A 369 16.31 -8.26 -9.62
N TYR A 370 16.34 -6.94 -9.46
CA TYR A 370 15.85 -6.25 -8.26
C TYR A 370 14.90 -5.13 -8.63
N LEU A 371 13.68 -5.17 -8.09
CA LEU A 371 12.72 -4.07 -8.13
C LEU A 371 12.77 -3.32 -6.80
N PRO A 372 13.23 -2.07 -6.78
CA PRO A 372 13.23 -1.24 -5.57
C PRO A 372 11.82 -0.79 -5.22
N GLN A 373 11.67 -0.27 -4.00
CA GLN A 373 10.41 0.25 -3.47
C GLN A 373 9.81 1.40 -4.30
N TYR A 374 10.66 2.17 -4.99
CA TYR A 374 10.29 3.22 -5.94
C TYR A 374 10.69 2.82 -7.36
N PRO A 375 9.77 2.19 -8.12
CA PRO A 375 10.08 1.70 -9.47
C PRO A 375 10.44 2.81 -10.46
N ASP A 376 9.98 4.03 -10.22
CA ASP A 376 10.27 5.21 -11.06
C ASP A 376 11.79 5.50 -11.14
N ASP A 377 12.57 5.04 -10.16
CA ASP A 377 14.04 5.15 -10.16
C ASP A 377 14.70 4.28 -11.24
N LEU A 378 13.97 3.35 -11.83
CA LEU A 378 14.44 2.49 -12.91
C LEU A 378 14.02 2.96 -14.32
N LEU A 379 13.27 4.07 -14.43
CA LEU A 379 12.70 4.53 -15.69
C LEU A 379 13.48 5.74 -16.24
N PHE A 380 14.30 5.50 -17.27
CA PHE A 380 15.22 6.50 -17.84
C PHE A 380 14.99 6.76 -19.32
N ALA A 381 14.36 5.83 -20.06
CA ALA A 381 14.18 5.91 -21.49
C ALA A 381 13.07 6.87 -21.91
N GLU A 382 13.04 7.23 -23.20
CA GLU A 382 12.01 8.07 -23.78
C GLU A 382 10.70 7.30 -24.05
N THR A 383 10.77 5.97 -24.23
CA THR A 383 9.60 5.13 -24.44
C THR A 383 9.63 3.88 -23.59
N VAL A 384 8.46 3.30 -23.33
CA VAL A 384 8.32 2.01 -22.63
C VAL A 384 9.09 0.90 -23.35
N GLN A 385 9.02 0.85 -24.68
CA GLN A 385 9.75 -0.13 -25.47
C GLN A 385 11.26 0.00 -25.30
N GLN A 386 11.80 1.23 -25.40
CA GLN A 386 13.22 1.50 -25.21
C GLN A 386 13.72 1.12 -23.83
N GLU A 387 12.89 1.27 -22.78
CA GLU A 387 13.23 0.86 -21.42
C GLU A 387 13.58 -0.63 -21.34
N LEU A 388 12.83 -1.47 -22.05
CA LEU A 388 13.09 -2.90 -22.14
C LEU A 388 14.30 -3.22 -23.04
N GLU A 389 14.45 -2.49 -24.15
CA GLU A 389 15.55 -2.67 -25.10
C GLU A 389 16.92 -2.37 -24.48
N ILE A 390 17.01 -1.31 -23.65
CA ILE A 390 18.25 -0.95 -22.92
C ILE A 390 18.76 -2.12 -22.08
N THR A 391 17.87 -2.82 -21.40
CA THR A 391 18.26 -3.99 -20.60
C THR A 391 18.82 -5.11 -21.48
N LEU A 392 18.20 -5.42 -22.61
CA LEU A 392 18.71 -6.43 -23.54
C LEU A 392 20.08 -6.04 -24.11
N ILE A 393 20.28 -4.76 -24.46
CA ILE A 393 21.56 -4.23 -24.94
C ILE A 393 22.64 -4.41 -23.88
N ASN A 394 22.36 -4.01 -22.63
CA ASN A 394 23.30 -4.11 -21.51
C ASN A 394 23.68 -5.59 -21.20
N HIS A 395 22.77 -6.51 -21.45
CA HIS A 395 22.99 -7.94 -21.28
C HIS A 395 23.57 -8.63 -22.54
N ASN A 396 23.87 -7.89 -23.62
CA ASN A 396 24.31 -8.42 -24.90
C ASN A 396 23.35 -9.47 -25.49
N ILE A 397 22.04 -9.32 -25.28
CA ILE A 397 21.01 -10.22 -25.76
C ILE A 397 20.40 -9.66 -27.05
N GLN A 398 20.57 -10.35 -28.17
CA GLN A 398 19.93 -10.01 -29.44
C GLN A 398 18.63 -10.80 -29.60
N SER A 399 17.53 -10.28 -29.10
CA SER A 399 16.22 -10.95 -29.18
C SER A 399 15.09 -9.89 -29.14
N PRO A 400 14.79 -9.22 -30.26
CA PRO A 400 13.71 -8.23 -30.32
C PRO A 400 12.34 -8.82 -29.95
N ASP A 401 12.09 -10.09 -30.28
CA ASP A 401 10.85 -10.81 -29.95
C ASP A 401 10.58 -10.83 -28.44
N ARG A 402 11.63 -10.78 -27.61
CA ARG A 402 11.46 -10.73 -26.13
C ARG A 402 10.80 -9.45 -25.66
N VAL A 403 11.10 -8.32 -26.29
CA VAL A 403 10.50 -7.02 -25.95
C VAL A 403 9.01 -7.08 -26.24
N GLU A 404 8.62 -7.49 -27.45
CA GLU A 404 7.22 -7.61 -27.83
C GLU A 404 6.45 -8.56 -26.93
N LEU A 405 6.98 -9.75 -26.66
CA LEU A 405 6.37 -10.73 -25.76
C LEU A 405 6.22 -10.18 -24.33
N THR A 406 7.24 -9.46 -23.83
CA THR A 406 7.18 -8.88 -22.47
C THR A 406 6.13 -7.77 -22.40
N LEU A 407 6.04 -6.90 -23.40
CA LEU A 407 5.02 -5.88 -23.50
C LEU A 407 3.61 -6.48 -23.52
N GLN A 408 3.40 -7.56 -24.27
CA GLN A 408 2.12 -8.28 -24.30
C GLN A 408 1.79 -8.92 -22.95
N HIS A 409 2.74 -9.60 -22.31
CA HIS A 409 2.54 -10.28 -21.04
C HIS A 409 2.24 -9.34 -19.87
N LEU A 410 2.69 -8.09 -19.97
CA LEU A 410 2.51 -7.07 -18.95
C LEU A 410 1.37 -6.08 -19.30
N ASP A 411 0.60 -6.34 -20.35
CA ASP A 411 -0.46 -5.43 -20.85
C ASP A 411 0.07 -4.01 -21.13
N LEU A 412 1.30 -3.92 -21.69
CA LEU A 412 1.98 -2.67 -22.01
C LEU A 412 2.04 -2.39 -23.53
N ALA A 413 1.68 -3.33 -24.37
CA ALA A 413 1.75 -3.17 -25.83
C ALA A 413 1.08 -1.88 -26.36
N PRO A 414 -0.11 -1.45 -25.86
CA PRO A 414 -0.72 -0.18 -26.29
C PRO A 414 0.07 1.08 -25.87
N PHE A 415 1.03 0.94 -24.95
CA PHE A 415 1.80 2.03 -24.37
C PHE A 415 3.28 2.00 -24.79
N ALA A 416 3.66 1.14 -25.74
CA ALA A 416 5.05 0.91 -26.12
C ALA A 416 5.82 2.20 -26.46
N GLU A 417 5.16 3.14 -27.17
CA GLU A 417 5.72 4.42 -27.60
C GLU A 417 5.50 5.58 -26.62
N TYR A 418 4.87 5.33 -25.46
CA TYR A 418 4.60 6.38 -24.48
C TYR A 418 5.82 6.63 -23.60
N TYR A 419 5.97 7.88 -23.14
CA TYR A 419 6.95 8.22 -22.13
C TYR A 419 6.61 7.56 -20.79
N PRO A 420 7.50 6.77 -20.18
CA PRO A 420 7.16 5.95 -19.01
C PRO A 420 6.59 6.75 -17.83
N ARG A 421 7.08 7.98 -17.60
CA ARG A 421 6.62 8.81 -16.47
C ARG A 421 5.24 9.43 -16.67
N ASP A 422 4.70 9.43 -17.89
CA ASP A 422 3.33 9.89 -18.17
C ASP A 422 2.28 8.80 -17.93
N LEU A 423 2.73 7.58 -17.66
CA LEU A 423 1.87 6.44 -17.39
C LEU A 423 1.28 6.49 -15.98
N SER A 424 0.19 5.75 -15.76
CA SER A 424 -0.35 5.54 -14.41
C SER A 424 0.66 4.77 -13.53
N THR A 425 0.55 4.89 -12.21
CA THR A 425 1.45 4.22 -11.26
C THR A 425 1.54 2.71 -11.52
N GLY A 426 0.41 2.04 -11.79
CA GLY A 426 0.41 0.61 -12.11
C GLY A 426 1.07 0.28 -13.45
N GLN A 427 0.93 1.14 -14.46
CA GLN A 427 1.61 0.98 -15.75
C GLN A 427 3.13 1.20 -15.59
N ARG A 428 3.56 2.25 -14.86
CA ARG A 428 4.99 2.47 -14.55
C ARG A 428 5.60 1.29 -13.83
N GLN A 429 4.91 0.73 -12.85
CA GLN A 429 5.36 -0.46 -12.13
C GLN A 429 5.54 -1.67 -13.07
N ARG A 430 4.57 -1.92 -13.96
CA ARG A 430 4.70 -3.00 -14.95
C ARG A 430 5.82 -2.72 -15.95
N THR A 431 6.06 -1.45 -16.32
CA THR A 431 7.20 -1.08 -17.17
C THR A 431 8.52 -1.39 -16.48
N ALA A 432 8.70 -1.00 -15.21
CA ALA A 432 9.89 -1.32 -14.43
C ALA A 432 10.08 -2.85 -14.27
N LEU A 433 8.99 -3.59 -13.99
CA LEU A 433 9.03 -5.06 -14.00
C LEU A 433 9.45 -5.61 -15.35
N GLY A 434 8.90 -5.08 -16.45
CA GLY A 434 9.29 -5.47 -17.81
C GLY A 434 10.76 -5.23 -18.08
N ALA A 435 11.25 -4.04 -17.73
CA ALA A 435 12.65 -3.67 -17.90
C ALA A 435 13.60 -4.66 -17.21
N ILE A 436 13.35 -5.06 -15.96
CA ILE A 436 14.23 -5.96 -15.22
C ILE A 436 14.02 -7.45 -15.55
N THR A 437 12.89 -7.84 -16.15
CA THR A 437 12.57 -9.26 -16.41
C THR A 437 12.70 -9.67 -17.88
N VAL A 438 12.82 -8.73 -18.83
CA VAL A 438 12.97 -9.01 -20.26
C VAL A 438 14.21 -9.87 -20.57
N ALA A 439 15.28 -9.76 -19.74
CA ALA A 439 16.47 -10.60 -19.84
C ALA A 439 16.26 -12.03 -19.28
N LYS A 440 15.12 -12.32 -18.64
CA LYS A 440 14.78 -13.61 -18.00
C LYS A 440 15.77 -14.00 -16.88
N PRO A 441 15.89 -13.22 -15.82
CA PRO A 441 16.74 -13.56 -14.69
C PRO A 441 16.28 -14.87 -14.01
N GLN A 442 17.20 -15.55 -13.32
CA GLN A 442 16.88 -16.76 -12.55
C GLN A 442 16.15 -16.42 -11.24
N ILE A 443 16.46 -15.26 -10.65
CA ILE A 443 15.93 -14.79 -9.37
C ILE A 443 15.39 -13.38 -9.54
N LEU A 444 14.23 -13.15 -8.93
CA LEU A 444 13.61 -11.83 -8.86
C LEU A 444 13.43 -11.41 -7.40
N LEU A 445 14.01 -10.27 -7.05
CA LEU A 445 13.90 -9.64 -5.74
C LEU A 445 12.94 -8.46 -5.85
N LEU A 446 11.85 -8.47 -5.09
CA LEU A 446 10.79 -7.46 -5.13
C LEU A 446 10.64 -6.78 -3.77
N ASP A 447 10.89 -5.47 -3.71
CA ASP A 447 10.78 -4.68 -2.49
C ASP A 447 9.46 -3.88 -2.49
N GLU A 448 8.48 -4.34 -1.71
CA GLU A 448 7.12 -3.77 -1.59
C GLU A 448 6.42 -3.53 -2.94
N PRO A 449 6.35 -4.53 -3.84
CA PRO A 449 5.96 -4.34 -5.23
C PRO A 449 4.47 -4.01 -5.44
N THR A 450 3.65 -4.05 -4.39
CA THR A 450 2.20 -3.73 -4.46
C THR A 450 1.84 -2.48 -3.67
N ARG A 451 2.83 -1.71 -3.25
CA ARG A 451 2.63 -0.48 -2.48
C ARG A 451 1.83 0.54 -3.29
N GLY A 452 0.76 1.11 -2.70
CA GLY A 452 -0.10 2.08 -3.36
C GLY A 452 -0.87 1.53 -4.58
N GLN A 453 -0.99 0.20 -4.71
CA GLN A 453 -1.73 -0.44 -5.79
C GLN A 453 -3.12 -0.86 -5.33
N ASP A 454 -4.11 -0.68 -6.21
CA ASP A 454 -5.46 -1.17 -5.97
C ASP A 454 -5.58 -2.69 -6.12
N GLY A 455 -6.74 -3.25 -5.72
CA GLY A 455 -6.99 -4.69 -5.76
C GLY A 455 -6.92 -5.30 -7.17
N GLN A 456 -7.30 -4.55 -8.21
CA GLN A 456 -7.29 -5.04 -9.58
C GLN A 456 -5.85 -5.20 -10.09
N ILE A 457 -4.99 -4.20 -9.86
CA ILE A 457 -3.58 -4.25 -10.23
C ILE A 457 -2.85 -5.36 -9.45
N LYS A 458 -3.12 -5.49 -8.14
CA LYS A 458 -2.56 -6.58 -7.33
C LYS A 458 -2.91 -7.95 -7.91
N HIS A 459 -4.16 -8.15 -8.32
CA HIS A 459 -4.59 -9.42 -8.92
C HIS A 459 -3.88 -9.72 -10.26
N GLN A 460 -3.63 -8.71 -11.08
CA GLN A 460 -2.84 -8.86 -12.31
C GLN A 460 -1.39 -9.26 -11.99
N LEU A 461 -0.74 -8.58 -11.03
CA LEU A 461 0.63 -8.90 -10.59
C LEU A 461 0.74 -10.32 -10.02
N LEU A 462 -0.23 -10.77 -9.21
CA LEU A 462 -0.29 -12.14 -8.70
C LEU A 462 -0.23 -13.19 -9.83
N LYS A 463 -1.01 -12.99 -10.90
CA LYS A 463 -1.02 -13.90 -12.07
C LYS A 463 0.34 -13.92 -12.78
N ILE A 464 0.97 -12.76 -12.93
CA ILE A 464 2.29 -12.62 -13.55
C ILE A 464 3.34 -13.39 -12.72
N TRP A 465 3.38 -13.18 -11.40
CA TRP A 465 4.37 -13.83 -10.54
C TRP A 465 4.15 -15.35 -10.43
N GLN A 466 2.90 -15.81 -10.38
CA GLN A 466 2.58 -17.25 -10.44
C GLN A 466 3.06 -17.89 -11.75
N ARG A 467 2.91 -17.18 -12.87
CA ARG A 467 3.43 -17.64 -14.15
C ARG A 467 4.96 -17.76 -14.13
N TRP A 468 5.68 -16.72 -13.68
CA TRP A 468 7.15 -16.76 -13.59
C TRP A 468 7.64 -17.86 -12.65
N LYS A 469 6.95 -18.10 -11.55
CA LYS A 469 7.21 -19.26 -10.69
C LYS A 469 7.10 -20.58 -11.45
N THR A 470 6.04 -20.77 -12.25
CA THR A 470 5.87 -22.01 -13.06
C THR A 470 6.91 -22.15 -14.16
N GLU A 471 7.46 -21.04 -14.63
CA GLU A 471 8.58 -21.00 -15.58
C GLU A 471 9.94 -21.29 -14.88
N GLY A 472 9.95 -21.48 -13.57
CA GLY A 472 11.11 -21.87 -12.76
C GLY A 472 11.89 -20.71 -12.16
N MET A 473 11.42 -19.46 -12.27
CA MET A 473 12.02 -18.30 -11.60
C MET A 473 11.81 -18.40 -10.08
N GLY A 474 12.86 -18.14 -9.30
CA GLY A 474 12.74 -17.97 -7.84
C GLY A 474 12.42 -16.52 -7.50
N LEU A 475 11.46 -16.29 -6.62
CA LEU A 475 11.06 -14.94 -6.21
C LEU A 475 11.27 -14.74 -4.70
N ILE A 476 11.89 -13.62 -4.31
CA ILE A 476 11.85 -13.12 -2.94
C ILE A 476 11.01 -11.83 -2.94
N ILE A 477 9.91 -11.83 -2.20
CA ILE A 477 8.99 -10.71 -2.13
C ILE A 477 8.99 -10.15 -0.72
N VAL A 478 9.47 -8.94 -0.54
CA VAL A 478 9.29 -8.18 0.68
C VAL A 478 7.91 -7.53 0.61
N SER A 479 7.06 -7.82 1.59
CA SER A 479 5.73 -7.20 1.68
C SER A 479 5.20 -7.17 3.11
N HIS A 480 4.39 -6.16 3.39
CA HIS A 480 3.56 -6.08 4.59
C HIS A 480 2.07 -6.36 4.29
N ASP A 481 1.74 -6.74 3.05
CA ASP A 481 0.40 -7.10 2.61
C ASP A 481 0.15 -8.59 2.88
N VAL A 482 -0.47 -8.89 4.02
CA VAL A 482 -0.73 -10.26 4.47
C VAL A 482 -1.62 -11.00 3.47
N GLU A 483 -2.66 -10.35 2.96
CA GLU A 483 -3.64 -10.97 2.05
C GLU A 483 -2.99 -11.35 0.71
N LEU A 484 -2.02 -10.56 0.25
CA LEU A 484 -1.19 -10.89 -0.91
C LEU A 484 -0.30 -12.10 -0.64
N VAL A 485 0.42 -12.07 0.50
CA VAL A 485 1.38 -13.12 0.86
C VAL A 485 0.70 -14.47 1.02
N VAL A 486 -0.47 -14.50 1.66
CA VAL A 486 -1.27 -15.72 1.85
C VAL A 486 -1.70 -16.37 0.53
N GLN A 487 -1.98 -15.55 -0.50
CA GLN A 487 -2.38 -16.06 -1.82
C GLN A 487 -1.22 -16.54 -2.69
N LEU A 488 -0.01 -16.08 -2.40
CA LEU A 488 1.12 -16.20 -3.34
C LEU A 488 2.27 -17.04 -2.81
N ALA A 489 2.64 -16.89 -1.53
CA ALA A 489 3.89 -17.41 -0.99
C ALA A 489 3.83 -18.91 -0.69
N ASP A 490 4.85 -19.64 -1.12
CA ASP A 490 5.08 -21.02 -0.70
C ASP A 490 5.60 -21.05 0.73
N ARG A 491 6.49 -20.11 1.05
CA ARG A 491 7.11 -19.98 2.35
C ARG A 491 7.19 -18.53 2.78
N VAL A 492 7.05 -18.31 4.08
CA VAL A 492 7.08 -16.99 4.71
C VAL A 492 8.21 -16.94 5.75
N MET A 493 8.91 -15.82 5.79
CA MET A 493 9.87 -15.47 6.83
C MET A 493 9.44 -14.16 7.50
N ILE A 494 9.49 -14.12 8.83
CA ILE A 494 9.25 -12.89 9.61
C ILE A 494 10.57 -12.37 10.13
N MET A 495 10.90 -11.13 9.77
CA MET A 495 12.07 -10.41 10.26
C MET A 495 11.71 -9.41 11.36
N VAL A 496 12.50 -9.42 12.44
CA VAL A 496 12.41 -8.47 13.54
C VAL A 496 13.83 -8.11 13.96
N ASP A 497 14.14 -6.82 14.06
CA ASP A 497 15.44 -6.29 14.51
C ASP A 497 16.64 -6.97 13.81
N GLY A 498 16.57 -7.04 12.48
CA GLY A 498 17.65 -7.61 11.65
C GLY A 498 17.77 -9.14 11.68
N ARG A 499 16.89 -9.86 12.39
CA ARG A 499 16.94 -11.33 12.55
C ARG A 499 15.69 -12.00 12.01
N ILE A 500 15.83 -13.24 11.55
CA ILE A 500 14.68 -14.10 11.21
C ILE A 500 14.14 -14.71 12.52
N LYS A 501 12.88 -14.42 12.85
CA LYS A 501 12.18 -14.91 14.04
C LYS A 501 11.29 -16.13 13.77
N ALA A 502 10.74 -16.21 12.56
CA ALA A 502 9.92 -17.34 12.13
C ALA A 502 10.16 -17.62 10.65
N SER A 503 10.10 -18.90 10.25
CA SER A 503 10.18 -19.33 8.86
C SER A 503 9.42 -20.63 8.70
N GLY A 504 8.56 -20.72 7.68
CA GLY A 504 7.75 -21.92 7.43
C GLY A 504 6.74 -21.71 6.31
N SER A 505 5.75 -22.59 6.20
CA SER A 505 4.63 -22.39 5.29
C SER A 505 3.82 -21.15 5.68
N ALA A 506 3.06 -20.57 4.75
CA ALA A 506 2.20 -19.44 5.08
C ALA A 506 1.23 -19.80 6.23
N LYS A 507 0.72 -21.04 6.24
CA LYS A 507 -0.18 -21.51 7.29
C LYS A 507 0.49 -21.57 8.66
N SER A 508 1.71 -22.14 8.75
CA SER A 508 2.41 -22.27 10.03
C SER A 508 2.90 -20.96 10.63
N VAL A 509 3.18 -19.95 9.77
CA VAL A 509 3.76 -18.70 10.22
C VAL A 509 2.69 -17.62 10.45
N LEU A 510 1.61 -17.60 9.65
CA LEU A 510 0.64 -16.51 9.65
C LEU A 510 -0.66 -16.83 10.36
N ALA A 511 -1.05 -18.13 10.52
CA ALA A 511 -2.35 -18.47 11.07
C ALA A 511 -2.56 -17.91 12.49
N ASP A 512 -1.54 -18.03 13.35
CA ASP A 512 -1.59 -17.60 14.75
C ASP A 512 -0.69 -16.38 15.02
N SER A 513 -0.24 -15.67 13.97
CA SER A 513 0.62 -14.51 14.14
C SER A 513 -0.16 -13.32 14.71
N PRO A 514 0.23 -12.71 15.84
CA PRO A 514 -0.51 -11.60 16.43
C PRO A 514 -0.54 -10.35 15.54
N HIS A 515 0.50 -10.15 14.70
CA HIS A 515 0.65 -8.96 13.86
C HIS A 515 0.36 -9.21 12.38
N PHE A 516 0.59 -10.46 11.90
CA PHE A 516 0.54 -10.80 10.48
C PHE A 516 -0.53 -11.86 10.14
N ALA A 517 -1.49 -12.13 11.03
CA ALA A 517 -2.62 -12.98 10.70
C ALA A 517 -3.53 -12.32 9.66
N SER A 518 -3.99 -13.10 8.64
CA SER A 518 -5.01 -12.63 7.69
C SER A 518 -6.34 -12.35 8.39
N GLN A 519 -7.24 -11.63 7.74
CA GLN A 519 -8.59 -11.41 8.28
C GLN A 519 -9.29 -12.74 8.57
N ILE A 520 -9.14 -13.72 7.69
CA ILE A 520 -9.73 -15.07 7.86
C ILE A 520 -9.13 -15.80 9.06
N ALA A 521 -7.81 -15.75 9.24
CA ALA A 521 -7.16 -16.37 10.39
C ALA A 521 -7.63 -15.77 11.72
N ARG A 522 -7.80 -14.45 11.76
CA ARG A 522 -8.36 -13.74 12.94
C ARG A 522 -9.82 -14.09 13.20
N LEU A 523 -10.57 -14.35 12.12
CA LEU A 523 -11.98 -14.71 12.20
C LEU A 523 -12.18 -16.16 12.70
N PHE A 524 -11.31 -17.09 12.28
CA PHE A 524 -11.35 -18.51 12.61
C PHE A 524 -10.02 -18.96 13.25
N PRO A 525 -9.72 -18.51 14.48
CA PRO A 525 -8.45 -18.84 15.13
C PRO A 525 -8.29 -20.35 15.35
N GLY A 526 -7.05 -20.85 15.23
CA GLY A 526 -6.71 -22.26 15.42
C GLY A 526 -7.16 -23.20 14.30
N THR A 527 -7.81 -22.72 13.24
CA THR A 527 -8.26 -23.56 12.11
C THR A 527 -7.18 -23.73 11.03
N GLY A 528 -6.18 -22.87 11.00
CA GLY A 528 -5.21 -22.79 9.92
C GLY A 528 -5.79 -22.25 8.60
N TRP A 529 -7.01 -21.71 8.61
CA TRP A 529 -7.61 -21.08 7.44
C TRP A 529 -7.03 -19.66 7.25
N LEU A 530 -6.57 -19.37 6.05
CA LEU A 530 -5.97 -18.10 5.72
C LEU A 530 -6.73 -17.37 4.62
N THR A 531 -7.49 -18.09 3.81
CA THR A 531 -8.19 -17.57 2.62
C THR A 531 -9.69 -17.85 2.69
N ILE A 532 -10.46 -17.13 1.87
CA ILE A 532 -11.88 -17.39 1.67
C ILE A 532 -12.09 -18.84 1.18
N ALA A 533 -11.25 -19.31 0.26
CA ALA A 533 -11.31 -20.67 -0.25
C ALA A 533 -11.10 -21.72 0.87
N ASP A 534 -10.16 -21.49 1.79
CA ASP A 534 -9.97 -22.35 2.96
C ASP A 534 -11.25 -22.42 3.81
N THR A 535 -11.88 -21.25 4.05
CA THR A 535 -13.11 -21.16 4.84
C THR A 535 -14.24 -21.93 4.19
N LEU A 536 -14.52 -21.69 2.92
CA LEU A 536 -15.60 -22.35 2.20
C LEU A 536 -15.37 -23.87 2.11
N ASN A 537 -14.16 -24.31 1.78
CA ASN A 537 -13.79 -25.73 1.74
C ASN A 537 -13.89 -26.38 3.13
N GLY A 538 -13.46 -25.67 4.16
CA GLY A 538 -13.56 -26.12 5.54
C GLY A 538 -15.03 -26.32 5.97
N LEU A 539 -15.88 -25.32 5.72
CA LEU A 539 -17.30 -25.37 6.05
C LEU A 539 -18.06 -26.44 5.23
N MET A 540 -17.74 -26.63 3.93
CA MET A 540 -18.33 -27.68 3.09
C MET A 540 -17.95 -29.09 3.58
N LYS A 541 -16.71 -29.33 4.00
CA LYS A 541 -16.27 -30.61 4.57
C LYS A 541 -17.03 -30.95 5.85
N ILE A 542 -17.31 -29.92 6.67
CA ILE A 542 -18.13 -30.11 7.88
C ILE A 542 -19.58 -30.43 7.52
N GLN A 543 -20.11 -29.93 6.39
CA GLN A 543 -21.46 -30.31 5.90
C GLN A 543 -21.54 -31.72 5.33
N GLY A 544 -20.47 -32.20 4.66
CA GLY A 544 -20.44 -33.50 3.99
C GLY A 544 -20.20 -34.72 4.91
N THR A 545 -19.81 -34.50 6.16
CA THR A 545 -19.61 -35.60 7.15
C THR A 545 -20.89 -36.05 7.85
N HIS A 546 -22.07 -35.54 7.47
CA HIS A 546 -23.37 -35.87 8.02
C HIS A 546 -24.36 -36.49 7.00
N ASN A 547 -23.89 -36.97 5.85
CA ASN A 547 -24.66 -37.82 4.93
C ASN A 547 -24.17 -39.26 4.93
#